data_44d83642b72ecdd3db7d73aee5f7f355
#
_entry.id   44d83642b72ecdd3db7d73aee5f7f355
#
_cell.length_a   1.000
_cell.length_b   1.000
_cell.length_c   1.000
_cell.angle_alpha   90.00
_cell.angle_beta   90.00
_cell.angle_gamma   90.00
#
_symmetry.space_group_name_H-M   'P 1'
#
loop_
_entity.id
_entity.type
_entity.pdbx_description
1 polymer ?
#
loop_
_entity_poly.entity_id
_entity_poly.type
_entity_poly.pdbx_seq_one_letter_code
_entity_poly.pdbx_strand_id
1 'polypeptide(L)'
;MEQQQVAVVRKPKMLSGVLKYDITQPSVELESEIPKVHYLLAEENTTLDDAGSMLHAKKAGLFSSLLSKPKSTDEVLLVSLNKIFDEYWLGSAKYFCEYIKTEEHSIPINNTETQDTMILGTVFSMENLPNQKSEVKITRFDRAERRLSSQVCYDGFGNKRDRETLQHIQTKKVLKKDMDDLQKISRSGGSIMNSDKLVDTLKDLAMKRPDANRILAEEFVVTELSVLYVPMYMGIIKWKNKSKNVRIDGTTGSMTIL
;
A
#
# COMPACT_ATOMS: atom_id res chain seq x y z
N MET A 1 42.37 6.26 29.62
CA MET A 1 41.53 7.01 28.66
C MET A 1 40.84 8.10 29.46
N GLU A 2 41.38 9.32 29.39
CA GLU A 2 40.78 10.49 30.04
C GLU A 2 39.53 10.91 29.27
N GLN A 3 38.42 10.92 29.98
CA GLN A 3 37.17 11.52 29.43
C GLN A 3 37.37 13.03 29.36
N GLN A 4 37.49 13.57 28.15
CA GLN A 4 37.49 15.01 27.93
C GLN A 4 36.12 15.57 28.34
N GLN A 5 36.05 16.32 29.43
CA GLN A 5 34.87 17.11 29.77
C GLN A 5 34.74 18.27 28.77
N VAL A 6 33.59 18.32 28.08
CA VAL A 6 33.25 19.42 27.16
C VAL A 6 32.62 20.56 27.96
N ALA A 7 33.14 21.77 27.78
CA ALA A 7 32.57 22.95 28.42
C ALA A 7 31.16 23.25 27.87
N VAL A 8 30.16 23.31 28.74
CA VAL A 8 28.78 23.60 28.36
C VAL A 8 28.60 25.10 28.17
N VAL A 9 28.34 25.54 26.95
CA VAL A 9 28.02 26.93 26.62
C VAL A 9 26.64 27.28 27.15
N ARG A 10 26.48 28.40 27.87
CA ARG A 10 25.17 28.87 28.30
C ARG A 10 24.28 29.17 27.11
N LYS A 11 22.97 28.76 27.21
CA LYS A 11 21.97 29.02 26.17
C LYS A 11 21.93 30.51 25.81
N PRO A 12 22.03 30.89 24.54
CA PRO A 12 21.97 32.29 24.13
C PRO A 12 20.59 32.89 24.51
N LYS A 13 20.59 34.17 24.92
CA LYS A 13 19.36 34.94 25.00
C LYS A 13 18.85 35.14 23.58
N MET A 14 17.78 34.43 23.20
CA MET A 14 17.15 34.66 21.92
C MET A 14 16.56 36.08 21.87
N LEU A 15 17.02 36.88 20.92
CA LEU A 15 16.31 38.08 20.49
C LEU A 15 14.93 37.65 19.94
N SER A 16 13.86 38.30 20.41
CA SER A 16 12.44 38.02 20.08
C SER A 16 12.12 38.29 18.60
N GLY A 17 12.68 37.50 17.71
CA GLY A 17 12.13 37.32 16.35
C GLY A 17 10.97 36.34 16.47
N VAL A 18 9.85 36.69 15.88
CA VAL A 18 8.68 35.82 15.78
C VAL A 18 9.14 34.41 15.37
N LEU A 19 9.13 33.48 16.32
CA LEU A 19 9.52 32.10 16.07
C LEU A 19 8.48 31.49 15.13
N LYS A 20 8.76 31.48 13.82
CA LYS A 20 7.97 30.72 12.83
C LYS A 20 7.89 29.23 13.18
N TYR A 21 8.70 28.78 14.12
CA TYR A 21 8.92 27.38 14.49
C TYR A 21 8.78 27.18 16.00
N ASP A 22 7.60 27.49 16.54
CA ASP A 22 7.31 27.22 17.93
C ASP A 22 7.03 25.74 18.16
N ILE A 23 8.00 25.00 18.71
CA ILE A 23 7.90 23.57 19.01
C ILE A 23 7.20 23.27 20.35
N THR A 24 6.83 24.32 21.12
CA THR A 24 6.17 24.14 22.42
C THR A 24 4.67 23.90 22.27
N GLN A 25 4.09 24.28 21.12
CA GLN A 25 2.70 24.00 20.82
C GLN A 25 2.48 22.52 20.50
N PRO A 26 1.31 21.96 20.79
CA PRO A 26 1.01 20.57 20.47
C PRO A 26 1.03 20.33 18.96
N SER A 27 1.34 19.10 18.58
CA SER A 27 1.17 18.61 17.20
C SER A 27 -0.31 18.59 16.84
N VAL A 28 -0.62 18.79 15.57
CA VAL A 28 -2.00 18.63 15.07
C VAL A 28 -2.38 17.15 15.06
N GLU A 29 -3.69 16.91 15.13
CA GLU A 29 -4.25 15.58 14.98
C GLU A 29 -4.29 15.16 13.50
N LEU A 30 -4.25 13.85 13.26
CA LEU A 30 -4.35 13.27 11.93
C LEU A 30 -5.74 13.49 11.34
N GLU A 31 -5.82 14.14 10.20
CA GLU A 31 -7.03 14.19 9.37
C GLU A 31 -7.07 12.97 8.45
N SER A 32 -8.21 12.26 8.45
CA SER A 32 -8.39 11.07 7.61
C SER A 32 -9.65 11.18 6.76
N GLU A 33 -9.49 10.95 5.45
CA GLU A 33 -10.59 10.87 4.51
C GLU A 33 -10.66 9.46 3.90
N ILE A 34 -11.79 8.77 4.13
CA ILE A 34 -12.02 7.41 3.66
C ILE A 34 -13.32 7.40 2.85
N PRO A 35 -13.27 7.14 1.54
CA PRO A 35 -14.46 7.09 0.69
C PRO A 35 -15.28 5.83 0.95
N LYS A 36 -16.51 5.83 0.45
CA LYS A 36 -17.32 4.61 0.38
C LYS A 36 -16.72 3.63 -0.61
N VAL A 37 -16.91 2.33 -0.35
CA VAL A 37 -16.48 1.27 -1.26
C VAL A 37 -17.24 1.37 -2.58
N HIS A 38 -16.50 1.35 -3.68
CA HIS A 38 -17.05 1.24 -5.03
C HIS A 38 -17.03 -0.21 -5.50
N TYR A 39 -18.12 -0.67 -6.07
CA TYR A 39 -18.26 -2.02 -6.60
C TYR A 39 -18.24 -1.98 -8.12
N LEU A 40 -17.35 -2.78 -8.70
CA LEU A 40 -17.09 -2.84 -10.13
C LEU A 40 -17.30 -4.27 -10.63
N LEU A 41 -17.86 -4.41 -11.81
CA LEU A 41 -18.00 -5.68 -12.51
C LEU A 41 -17.19 -5.59 -13.81
N ALA A 42 -16.29 -6.54 -14.01
CA ALA A 42 -15.55 -6.66 -15.27
C ALA A 42 -16.52 -7.02 -16.42
N GLU A 43 -16.29 -6.42 -17.58
CA GLU A 43 -17.02 -6.78 -18.78
C GLU A 43 -16.68 -8.20 -19.24
N GLU A 44 -17.72 -8.94 -19.56
CA GLU A 44 -17.63 -10.32 -19.99
C GLU A 44 -17.45 -10.39 -21.51
N ASN A 45 -16.31 -10.86 -21.96
CA ASN A 45 -16.01 -11.06 -23.38
C ASN A 45 -16.22 -12.52 -23.83
N THR A 46 -16.30 -13.45 -22.86
CA THR A 46 -16.55 -14.87 -23.10
C THR A 46 -17.81 -15.27 -22.34
N THR A 47 -18.85 -15.68 -23.03
CA THR A 47 -20.10 -16.14 -22.40
C THR A 47 -19.96 -17.57 -21.85
N LEU A 48 -20.96 -18.02 -21.08
CA LEU A 48 -21.00 -19.42 -20.58
C LEU A 48 -21.01 -20.43 -21.75
N ASP A 49 -21.73 -20.12 -22.83
CA ASP A 49 -21.81 -20.97 -24.02
C ASP A 49 -20.48 -21.01 -24.79
N ASP A 50 -19.82 -19.86 -24.90
CA ASP A 50 -18.47 -19.79 -25.48
C ASP A 50 -17.48 -20.62 -24.68
N ALA A 51 -17.49 -20.46 -23.35
CA ALA A 51 -16.65 -21.21 -22.43
C ALA A 51 -16.91 -22.74 -22.55
N GLY A 52 -18.17 -23.12 -22.66
CA GLY A 52 -18.57 -24.51 -22.92
C GLY A 52 -18.00 -25.05 -24.24
N SER A 53 -18.11 -24.28 -25.30
CA SER A 53 -17.61 -24.63 -26.64
C SER A 53 -16.09 -24.73 -26.64
N MET A 54 -15.39 -23.78 -26.03
CA MET A 54 -13.95 -23.80 -25.89
C MET A 54 -13.46 -25.00 -25.08
N LEU A 55 -14.13 -25.32 -23.99
CA LEU A 55 -13.80 -26.47 -23.16
C LEU A 55 -14.05 -27.78 -23.91
N HIS A 56 -15.17 -27.89 -24.63
CA HIS A 56 -15.46 -29.05 -25.46
C HIS A 56 -14.39 -29.31 -26.50
N ALA A 57 -13.92 -28.26 -27.19
CA ALA A 57 -12.89 -28.38 -28.21
C ALA A 57 -11.52 -28.82 -27.65
N LYS A 58 -11.19 -28.40 -26.43
CA LYS A 58 -9.85 -28.63 -25.84
C LYS A 58 -9.80 -29.80 -24.84
N LYS A 59 -10.93 -30.33 -24.34
CA LYS A 59 -11.00 -31.28 -23.20
C LYS A 59 -10.19 -32.56 -23.41
N ALA A 60 -10.13 -33.10 -24.63
CA ALA A 60 -9.34 -34.30 -24.93
C ALA A 60 -7.82 -34.03 -24.76
N GLY A 61 -7.35 -32.88 -25.24
CA GLY A 61 -5.95 -32.48 -25.12
C GLY A 61 -5.50 -32.28 -23.67
N LEU A 62 -6.42 -31.90 -22.78
CA LEU A 62 -6.11 -31.70 -21.37
C LEU A 62 -5.74 -33.00 -20.62
N PHE A 63 -6.13 -34.19 -21.15
CA PHE A 63 -5.75 -35.50 -20.60
C PHE A 63 -4.61 -36.18 -21.34
N SER A 64 -4.00 -35.51 -22.32
CA SER A 64 -2.88 -36.08 -23.07
C SER A 64 -1.67 -36.28 -22.20
N SER A 65 -1.13 -37.51 -22.18
CA SER A 65 0.15 -37.87 -21.54
C SER A 65 0.95 -38.78 -22.46
N LEU A 66 2.22 -38.98 -22.18
CA LEU A 66 3.11 -39.86 -23.00
C LEU A 66 2.60 -41.28 -23.11
N LEU A 67 1.86 -41.78 -22.13
CA LEU A 67 1.41 -43.17 -22.04
C LEU A 67 -0.09 -43.36 -22.35
N SER A 68 -0.89 -42.29 -22.35
CA SER A 68 -2.33 -42.41 -22.58
C SER A 68 -2.95 -41.09 -23.00
N LYS A 69 -3.82 -41.12 -23.98
CA LYS A 69 -4.63 -39.97 -24.43
C LYS A 69 -6.03 -40.44 -24.84
N PRO A 70 -7.06 -39.57 -24.68
CA PRO A 70 -8.36 -39.81 -25.28
C PRO A 70 -8.25 -39.90 -26.80
N LYS A 71 -9.01 -40.80 -27.44
CA LYS A 71 -9.03 -40.94 -28.91
C LYS A 71 -9.88 -39.86 -29.57
N SER A 72 -10.93 -39.42 -28.85
CA SER A 72 -11.81 -38.34 -29.29
C SER A 72 -12.24 -37.45 -28.13
N THR A 73 -12.85 -36.29 -28.43
CA THR A 73 -13.44 -35.40 -27.41
C THR A 73 -14.61 -36.06 -26.68
N ASP A 74 -15.31 -37.00 -27.34
CA ASP A 74 -16.51 -37.65 -26.78
C ASP A 74 -16.18 -38.64 -25.65
N GLU A 75 -14.93 -39.13 -25.60
CA GLU A 75 -14.45 -39.93 -24.45
C GLU A 75 -14.26 -39.14 -23.16
N VAL A 76 -14.23 -37.79 -23.25
CA VAL A 76 -14.10 -36.90 -22.09
C VAL A 76 -15.45 -36.28 -21.75
N LEU A 77 -15.98 -36.61 -20.59
CA LEU A 77 -17.22 -36.09 -20.09
C LEU A 77 -17.04 -34.70 -19.48
N LEU A 78 -17.85 -33.71 -19.89
CA LEU A 78 -18.05 -32.47 -19.14
C LEU A 78 -19.08 -32.74 -18.06
N VAL A 79 -18.63 -32.73 -16.79
CA VAL A 79 -19.50 -33.04 -15.64
C VAL A 79 -20.28 -31.79 -15.22
N SER A 80 -19.62 -30.64 -15.17
CA SER A 80 -20.26 -29.36 -14.85
C SER A 80 -19.47 -28.19 -15.45
N LEU A 81 -20.17 -27.09 -15.69
CA LEU A 81 -19.60 -25.80 -16.02
C LEU A 81 -20.47 -24.73 -15.36
N ASN A 82 -19.88 -23.98 -14.43
CA ASN A 82 -20.59 -22.98 -13.65
C ASN A 82 -19.89 -21.64 -13.73
N LYS A 83 -20.66 -20.55 -13.81
CA LYS A 83 -20.18 -19.20 -13.70
C LYS A 83 -19.98 -18.86 -12.22
N ILE A 84 -18.84 -18.32 -11.89
CA ILE A 84 -18.50 -17.76 -10.58
C ILE A 84 -17.83 -16.41 -10.77
N PHE A 85 -17.56 -15.68 -9.69
CA PHE A 85 -16.78 -14.45 -9.74
C PHE A 85 -15.56 -14.57 -8.85
N ASP A 86 -14.40 -14.15 -9.37
CA ASP A 86 -13.25 -13.83 -8.56
C ASP A 86 -13.39 -12.39 -8.07
N GLU A 87 -13.05 -12.17 -6.82
CA GLU A 87 -13.17 -10.90 -6.13
C GLU A 87 -11.77 -10.32 -5.90
N TYR A 88 -11.59 -9.06 -6.27
CA TYR A 88 -10.35 -8.32 -6.05
C TYR A 88 -10.63 -7.03 -5.32
N TRP A 89 -9.91 -6.79 -4.24
CA TRP A 89 -9.93 -5.58 -3.45
C TRP A 89 -8.82 -4.64 -3.90
N LEU A 90 -9.18 -3.45 -4.36
CA LEU A 90 -8.29 -2.43 -4.89
C LEU A 90 -8.28 -1.25 -3.95
N GLY A 91 -7.10 -0.84 -3.53
CA GLY A 91 -6.93 0.31 -2.66
C GLY A 91 -5.76 1.18 -3.08
N SER A 92 -5.94 2.49 -2.93
CA SER A 92 -4.88 3.49 -3.10
C SER A 92 -5.02 4.57 -2.03
N ALA A 93 -3.91 5.00 -1.46
CA ALA A 93 -3.89 6.06 -0.47
C ALA A 93 -2.71 7.01 -0.66
N LYS A 94 -2.88 8.22 -0.14
CA LYS A 94 -1.84 9.25 -0.03
C LYS A 94 -1.70 9.66 1.42
N TYR A 95 -0.47 9.89 1.82
CA TYR A 95 -0.12 10.44 3.12
C TYR A 95 0.70 11.70 2.93
N PHE A 96 0.33 12.73 3.66
CA PHE A 96 1.04 13.99 3.76
C PHE A 96 1.31 14.32 5.22
N CYS A 97 2.53 14.78 5.50
CA CYS A 97 2.89 15.26 6.83
C CYS A 97 3.86 16.42 6.70
N GLU A 98 3.48 17.57 7.26
CA GLU A 98 4.35 18.72 7.43
C GLU A 98 4.78 18.79 8.88
N TYR A 99 6.09 18.96 9.12
CA TYR A 99 6.64 18.85 10.46
C TYR A 99 7.88 19.72 10.68
N ILE A 100 8.17 19.96 11.95
CA ILE A 100 9.40 20.60 12.41
C ILE A 100 10.27 19.55 13.09
N LYS A 101 11.53 19.50 12.67
CA LYS A 101 12.59 18.72 13.30
C LYS A 101 13.68 19.66 13.78
N THR A 102 14.24 19.38 14.95
CA THR A 102 15.38 20.10 15.48
C THR A 102 16.61 19.23 15.44
N GLU A 103 17.73 19.82 15.09
CA GLU A 103 19.04 19.16 15.15
C GLU A 103 20.04 20.06 15.88
N GLU A 104 20.79 19.48 16.80
CA GLU A 104 21.89 20.19 17.48
C GLU A 104 23.18 20.02 16.67
N HIS A 105 23.83 21.12 16.41
CA HIS A 105 25.14 21.15 15.76
C HIS A 105 26.16 21.76 16.69
N SER A 106 27.31 21.10 16.81
CA SER A 106 28.47 21.64 17.55
C SER A 106 29.45 22.26 16.56
N ILE A 107 29.77 23.54 16.78
CA ILE A 107 30.77 24.27 16.02
C ILE A 107 32.02 24.39 16.88
N PRO A 108 33.11 23.71 16.54
CA PRO A 108 34.34 23.78 17.32
C PRO A 108 34.99 25.15 17.19
N ILE A 109 35.45 25.72 18.32
CA ILE A 109 36.22 26.93 18.38
C ILE A 109 37.68 26.53 18.63
N ASN A 110 38.49 26.65 17.60
CA ASN A 110 39.87 26.17 17.63
C ASN A 110 40.87 27.16 18.29
N ASN A 111 40.45 28.43 18.48
CA ASN A 111 41.29 29.42 19.13
C ASN A 111 40.95 29.46 20.63
N THR A 112 41.92 29.09 21.47
CA THR A 112 41.80 29.04 22.93
C THR A 112 41.74 30.43 23.60
N GLU A 113 42.01 31.49 22.85
CA GLU A 113 41.96 32.87 23.34
C GLU A 113 40.60 33.54 23.03
N THR A 114 39.71 32.86 22.32
CA THR A 114 38.38 33.38 21.95
C THR A 114 37.52 33.53 23.20
N GLN A 115 37.10 34.74 23.53
CA GLN A 115 36.20 35.04 24.64
C GLN A 115 34.74 35.01 24.20
N ASP A 116 34.46 35.52 23.01
CA ASP A 116 33.11 35.57 22.42
C ASP A 116 33.14 35.16 20.95
N THR A 117 32.09 34.47 20.51
CA THR A 117 31.90 34.13 19.10
C THR A 117 30.51 34.58 18.67
N MET A 118 30.40 35.26 17.53
CA MET A 118 29.12 35.65 16.95
C MET A 118 28.73 34.70 15.81
N ILE A 119 27.55 34.07 15.92
CA ILE A 119 26.96 33.20 14.88
C ILE A 119 25.57 33.71 14.57
N LEU A 120 25.33 34.07 13.31
CA LEU A 120 24.03 34.60 12.83
C LEU A 120 23.48 35.77 13.68
N GLY A 121 24.37 36.67 14.12
CA GLY A 121 24.02 37.83 14.93
C GLY A 121 23.78 37.52 16.42
N THR A 122 24.00 36.33 16.87
CA THR A 122 23.92 35.91 18.28
C THR A 122 25.31 35.74 18.82
N VAL A 123 25.60 36.39 19.98
CA VAL A 123 26.88 36.30 20.67
C VAL A 123 26.86 35.16 21.68
N PHE A 124 27.83 34.29 21.59
CA PHE A 124 28.07 33.17 22.51
C PHE A 124 29.35 33.48 23.29
N SER A 125 29.22 33.64 24.60
CA SER A 125 30.38 33.83 25.48
C SER A 125 30.97 32.48 25.86
N MET A 126 32.29 32.39 25.79
CA MET A 126 33.05 31.18 26.06
C MET A 126 33.62 31.20 27.46
N GLU A 127 33.39 30.14 28.21
CA GLU A 127 34.17 29.90 29.44
C GLU A 127 35.45 29.17 29.05
N ASN A 128 36.56 29.89 28.98
CA ASN A 128 37.88 29.33 28.68
C ASN A 128 38.38 28.50 29.87
N LEU A 129 38.19 27.19 29.78
CA LEU A 129 38.83 26.25 30.73
C LEU A 129 40.17 25.81 30.17
N PRO A 130 41.23 25.84 30.98
CA PRO A 130 42.56 25.41 30.54
C PRO A 130 42.52 23.99 29.97
N ASN A 131 43.06 23.80 28.76
CA ASN A 131 43.18 22.52 28.07
C ASN A 131 41.87 21.90 27.56
N GLN A 132 40.78 22.66 27.43
CA GLN A 132 39.54 22.16 26.82
C GLN A 132 39.30 22.81 25.45
N LYS A 133 38.79 21.99 24.50
CA LYS A 133 38.27 22.49 23.22
C LYS A 133 36.90 23.12 23.47
N SER A 134 36.76 24.38 23.14
CA SER A 134 35.48 25.08 23.23
C SER A 134 34.62 24.77 21.99
N GLU A 135 33.35 24.60 22.20
CA GLU A 135 32.36 24.40 21.11
C GLU A 135 31.10 25.23 21.36
N VAL A 136 30.53 25.75 20.29
CA VAL A 136 29.23 26.40 20.34
C VAL A 136 28.20 25.41 19.83
N LYS A 137 27.18 25.12 20.65
CA LYS A 137 26.02 24.31 20.26
C LYS A 137 24.95 25.24 19.74
N ILE A 138 24.53 24.97 18.49
CA ILE A 138 23.40 25.66 17.84
C ILE A 138 22.31 24.67 17.53
N THR A 139 21.06 25.08 17.75
CA THR A 139 19.89 24.28 17.37
C THR A 139 19.38 24.78 16.03
N ARG A 140 19.38 23.91 15.04
CA ARG A 140 18.77 24.13 13.74
C ARG A 140 17.33 23.64 13.78
N PHE A 141 16.41 24.43 13.22
CA PHE A 141 15.02 24.07 13.04
C PHE A 141 14.74 23.88 11.56
N ASP A 142 14.35 22.67 11.18
CA ASP A 142 13.99 22.35 9.81
C ASP A 142 12.49 22.17 9.73
N ARG A 143 11.83 22.90 8.82
CA ARG A 143 10.46 22.65 8.39
C ARG A 143 10.52 21.77 7.16
N ALA A 144 9.93 20.61 7.22
CA ALA A 144 9.99 19.62 6.16
C ALA A 144 8.60 19.03 5.85
N GLU A 145 8.46 18.47 4.65
CA GLU A 145 7.28 17.76 4.21
C GLU A 145 7.63 16.32 3.87
N ARG A 146 6.71 15.42 4.20
CA ARG A 146 6.75 14.02 3.77
C ARG A 146 5.50 13.71 2.98
N ARG A 147 5.68 13.20 1.76
CA ARG A 147 4.58 12.79 0.88
C ARG A 147 4.84 11.34 0.47
N LEU A 148 3.89 10.45 0.80
CA LEU A 148 3.97 9.04 0.47
C LEU A 148 2.66 8.63 -0.22
N SER A 149 2.73 7.58 -1.02
CA SER A 149 1.55 6.96 -1.61
C SER A 149 1.70 5.44 -1.58
N SER A 150 0.59 4.74 -1.49
CA SER A 150 0.55 3.29 -1.58
C SER A 150 -0.60 2.85 -2.48
N GLN A 151 -0.38 1.71 -3.14
CA GLN A 151 -1.40 1.02 -3.92
C GLN A 151 -1.32 -0.47 -3.61
N VAL A 152 -2.46 -1.10 -3.44
CA VAL A 152 -2.55 -2.52 -3.15
C VAL A 152 -3.68 -3.18 -3.94
N CYS A 153 -3.50 -4.46 -4.21
CA CYS A 153 -4.51 -5.33 -4.76
C CYS A 153 -4.47 -6.66 -4.00
N TYR A 154 -5.61 -7.12 -3.53
CA TYR A 154 -5.77 -8.43 -2.88
C TYR A 154 -6.91 -9.21 -3.54
N ASP A 155 -6.78 -10.52 -3.62
CA ASP A 155 -7.93 -11.38 -3.95
C ASP A 155 -8.86 -11.53 -2.74
N GLY A 156 -10.06 -12.09 -2.95
CA GLY A 156 -11.03 -12.32 -1.88
C GLY A 156 -10.55 -13.23 -0.74
N PHE A 157 -9.45 -13.98 -0.96
CA PHE A 157 -8.80 -14.81 0.06
C PHE A 157 -7.73 -14.05 0.84
N GLY A 158 -7.49 -12.77 0.55
CA GLY A 158 -6.49 -11.93 1.21
C GLY A 158 -5.07 -12.09 0.68
N ASN A 159 -4.86 -12.78 -0.44
CA ASN A 159 -3.54 -12.88 -1.06
C ASN A 159 -3.25 -11.63 -1.89
N LYS A 160 -2.05 -11.08 -1.73
CA LYS A 160 -1.60 -9.95 -2.56
C LYS A 160 -1.52 -10.36 -4.03
N ARG A 161 -2.01 -9.50 -4.90
CA ARG A 161 -2.03 -9.68 -6.36
C ARG A 161 -1.35 -8.51 -7.05
N ASP A 162 -0.90 -8.78 -8.27
CA ASP A 162 -0.38 -7.73 -9.12
C ASP A 162 -1.55 -6.94 -9.72
N ARG A 163 -1.58 -5.65 -9.45
CA ARG A 163 -2.61 -4.74 -9.96
C ARG A 163 -2.53 -4.54 -11.47
N GLU A 164 -1.34 -4.64 -12.06
CA GLU A 164 -1.14 -4.43 -13.50
C GLU A 164 -1.94 -5.43 -14.32
N THR A 165 -2.14 -6.65 -13.81
CA THR A 165 -2.95 -7.68 -14.49
C THR A 165 -4.42 -7.30 -14.65
N LEU A 166 -4.93 -6.36 -13.84
CA LEU A 166 -6.31 -5.92 -13.83
C LEU A 166 -6.55 -4.58 -14.56
N GLN A 167 -5.49 -3.85 -14.91
CA GLN A 167 -5.60 -2.50 -15.51
C GLN A 167 -6.26 -2.49 -16.89
N HIS A 168 -6.20 -3.60 -17.61
CA HIS A 168 -6.75 -3.71 -18.95
C HIS A 168 -8.21 -4.17 -18.99
N ILE A 169 -8.79 -4.48 -17.82
CA ILE A 169 -10.15 -4.96 -17.72
C ILE A 169 -11.11 -3.79 -17.81
N GLN A 170 -11.99 -3.81 -18.80
CA GLN A 170 -13.10 -2.87 -18.87
C GLN A 170 -14.12 -3.20 -17.78
N THR A 171 -14.58 -2.17 -17.08
CA THR A 171 -15.45 -2.36 -15.91
C THR A 171 -16.68 -1.47 -15.97
N LYS A 172 -17.76 -1.93 -15.36
CA LYS A 172 -18.98 -1.14 -15.11
C LYS A 172 -19.30 -1.11 -13.61
N LYS A 173 -19.90 -0.01 -13.15
CA LYS A 173 -20.36 0.09 -11.75
C LYS A 173 -21.49 -0.87 -11.48
N VAL A 174 -21.44 -1.53 -10.33
CA VAL A 174 -22.49 -2.44 -9.85
C VAL A 174 -23.46 -1.66 -8.96
N LEU A 175 -24.75 -1.84 -9.16
CA LEU A 175 -25.76 -1.28 -8.27
C LEU A 175 -25.84 -2.12 -6.99
N LYS A 176 -26.13 -1.46 -5.86
CA LYS A 176 -26.20 -2.11 -4.55
C LYS A 176 -27.15 -3.32 -4.51
N LYS A 177 -28.26 -3.25 -5.25
CA LYS A 177 -29.24 -4.35 -5.35
C LYS A 177 -28.69 -5.62 -6.01
N ASP A 178 -27.69 -5.49 -6.89
CA ASP A 178 -27.11 -6.60 -7.64
C ASP A 178 -25.90 -7.21 -6.90
N MET A 179 -25.42 -6.55 -5.84
CA MET A 179 -24.26 -7.00 -5.07
C MET A 179 -24.49 -8.29 -4.31
N ASP A 180 -25.65 -8.43 -3.67
CA ASP A 180 -25.93 -9.60 -2.83
C ASP A 180 -25.88 -10.89 -3.65
N ASP A 181 -26.29 -10.82 -4.92
CA ASP A 181 -26.25 -11.96 -5.83
C ASP A 181 -24.82 -12.26 -6.30
N LEU A 182 -24.03 -11.23 -6.59
CA LEU A 182 -22.62 -11.40 -6.95
C LEU A 182 -21.80 -12.01 -5.78
N GLN A 183 -22.06 -11.57 -4.54
CA GLN A 183 -21.39 -12.12 -3.37
C GLN A 183 -21.71 -13.59 -3.12
N LYS A 184 -22.98 -14.02 -3.35
CA LYS A 184 -23.39 -15.43 -3.19
C LYS A 184 -22.67 -16.38 -4.15
N ILE A 185 -22.37 -15.91 -5.36
CA ILE A 185 -21.69 -16.69 -6.40
C ILE A 185 -20.19 -16.34 -6.53
N SER A 186 -19.67 -15.52 -5.61
CA SER A 186 -18.24 -15.27 -5.51
C SER A 186 -17.52 -16.52 -4.99
N ARG A 187 -16.36 -16.80 -5.57
CA ARG A 187 -15.51 -17.96 -5.21
C ARG A 187 -15.06 -17.92 -3.74
N SER A 188 -14.90 -16.74 -3.15
CA SER A 188 -14.45 -16.59 -1.77
C SER A 188 -15.48 -17.04 -0.73
N GLY A 189 -16.77 -17.18 -1.13
CA GLY A 189 -17.81 -17.66 -0.21
C GLY A 189 -18.03 -16.80 1.04
N GLY A 190 -17.48 -15.60 1.05
CA GLY A 190 -17.32 -14.66 2.14
C GLY A 190 -15.87 -14.21 2.17
N SER A 191 -15.60 -12.99 1.75
CA SER A 191 -14.24 -12.46 1.62
C SER A 191 -13.56 -12.38 2.97
N ILE A 192 -12.32 -12.87 3.06
CA ILE A 192 -11.43 -12.65 4.21
C ILE A 192 -10.99 -11.18 4.23
N MET A 193 -10.87 -10.55 3.05
CA MET A 193 -10.60 -9.13 2.89
C MET A 193 -11.89 -8.34 3.05
N ASN A 194 -11.81 -7.17 3.67
CA ASN A 194 -12.89 -6.20 3.78
C ASN A 194 -12.34 -4.78 3.74
N SER A 195 -13.22 -3.77 3.71
CA SER A 195 -12.85 -2.36 3.64
C SER A 195 -11.90 -1.94 4.76
N ASP A 196 -12.17 -2.35 5.99
CA ASP A 196 -11.40 -1.93 7.16
C ASP A 196 -9.99 -2.50 7.11
N LYS A 197 -9.84 -3.79 6.82
CA LYS A 197 -8.53 -4.44 6.64
C LYS A 197 -7.73 -3.80 5.50
N LEU A 198 -8.40 -3.45 4.40
CA LEU A 198 -7.74 -2.79 3.28
C LEU A 198 -7.24 -1.40 3.66
N VAL A 199 -8.06 -0.62 4.36
CA VAL A 199 -7.69 0.71 4.87
C VAL A 199 -6.54 0.61 5.87
N ASP A 200 -6.58 -0.34 6.81
CA ASP A 200 -5.50 -0.56 7.76
C ASP A 200 -4.19 -0.92 7.04
N THR A 201 -4.25 -1.81 6.04
CA THR A 201 -3.08 -2.14 5.22
C THR A 201 -2.53 -0.90 4.49
N LEU A 202 -3.39 -0.04 3.94
CA LEU A 202 -2.97 1.19 3.29
C LEU A 202 -2.31 2.16 4.27
N LYS A 203 -2.84 2.28 5.50
CA LYS A 203 -2.24 3.05 6.59
C LYS A 203 -0.84 2.52 6.93
N ASP A 204 -0.70 1.22 7.14
CA ASP A 204 0.58 0.59 7.48
C ASP A 204 1.66 0.81 6.41
N LEU A 205 1.26 0.86 5.14
CA LEU A 205 2.18 1.04 4.02
C LEU A 205 2.52 2.51 3.75
N ALA A 206 1.54 3.39 3.75
CA ALA A 206 1.71 4.80 3.38
C ALA A 206 2.03 5.71 4.57
N MET A 207 1.43 5.48 5.74
CA MET A 207 1.54 6.39 6.88
C MET A 207 2.82 6.14 7.68
N LYS A 208 3.95 6.61 7.14
CA LYS A 208 5.27 6.56 7.80
C LYS A 208 5.55 7.89 8.49
N ARG A 209 4.96 8.07 9.67
CA ARG A 209 5.11 9.28 10.47
C ARG A 209 6.59 9.58 10.72
N PRO A 210 7.06 10.83 10.48
CA PRO A 210 8.44 11.20 10.75
C PRO A 210 8.70 11.28 12.27
N ASP A 211 9.96 11.04 12.65
CA ASP A 211 10.45 11.45 13.95
C ASP A 211 10.61 12.98 13.94
N ALA A 212 9.72 13.69 14.63
CA ALA A 212 9.60 15.13 14.56
C ALA A 212 9.30 15.73 15.94
N ASN A 213 9.77 16.95 16.17
CA ASN A 213 9.48 17.68 17.41
C ASN A 213 8.06 18.21 17.44
N ARG A 214 7.51 18.54 16.24
CA ARG A 214 6.13 19.00 16.11
C ARG A 214 5.59 18.69 14.73
N ILE A 215 4.37 18.20 14.64
CA ILE A 215 3.60 18.04 13.41
C ILE A 215 2.73 19.29 13.21
N LEU A 216 2.84 19.90 12.01
CA LEU A 216 2.12 21.11 11.62
C LEU A 216 0.85 20.78 10.84
N ALA A 217 0.89 19.74 10.01
CA ALA A 217 -0.25 19.20 9.28
C ALA A 217 -0.02 17.71 9.04
N GLU A 218 -1.07 16.91 9.15
CA GLU A 218 -1.01 15.46 8.90
C GLU A 218 -2.31 14.98 8.30
N GLU A 219 -2.24 14.42 7.09
CA GLU A 219 -3.40 13.97 6.32
C GLU A 219 -3.18 12.56 5.78
N PHE A 220 -4.20 11.72 5.86
CA PHE A 220 -4.27 10.41 5.22
C PHE A 220 -5.54 10.33 4.39
N VAL A 221 -5.39 10.26 3.06
CA VAL A 221 -6.51 10.25 2.11
C VAL A 221 -6.49 8.94 1.33
N VAL A 222 -7.55 8.16 1.48
CA VAL A 222 -7.81 6.99 0.64
C VAL A 222 -8.41 7.48 -0.67
N THR A 223 -7.66 7.39 -1.76
CA THR A 223 -8.08 7.89 -3.08
C THR A 223 -8.84 6.85 -3.89
N GLU A 224 -8.73 5.58 -3.53
CA GLU A 224 -9.47 4.48 -4.15
C GLU A 224 -9.75 3.39 -3.12
N LEU A 225 -10.99 2.95 -3.11
CA LEU A 225 -11.47 1.83 -2.31
C LEU A 225 -12.53 1.09 -3.13
N SER A 226 -12.13 0.01 -3.81
CA SER A 226 -12.99 -0.65 -4.78
C SER A 226 -12.93 -2.17 -4.64
N VAL A 227 -14.05 -2.83 -4.97
CA VAL A 227 -14.13 -4.28 -5.15
C VAL A 227 -14.47 -4.55 -6.61
N LEU A 228 -13.60 -5.30 -7.29
CA LEU A 228 -13.77 -5.73 -8.68
C LEU A 228 -14.17 -7.21 -8.71
N TYR A 229 -15.31 -7.49 -9.30
CA TYR A 229 -15.78 -8.84 -9.62
C TYR A 229 -15.42 -9.20 -11.06
N VAL A 230 -14.63 -10.28 -11.21
CA VAL A 230 -14.19 -10.78 -12.52
C VAL A 230 -14.92 -12.08 -12.81
N PRO A 231 -15.71 -12.19 -13.93
CA PRO A 231 -16.40 -13.41 -14.27
C PRO A 231 -15.41 -14.51 -14.62
N MET A 232 -15.66 -15.70 -14.09
CA MET A 232 -14.87 -16.91 -14.28
C MET A 232 -15.80 -18.09 -14.52
N TYR A 233 -15.36 -19.06 -15.32
CA TYR A 233 -16.08 -20.30 -15.54
C TYR A 233 -15.28 -21.46 -14.98
N MET A 234 -15.90 -22.21 -14.06
CA MET A 234 -15.31 -23.39 -13.43
C MET A 234 -15.92 -24.64 -14.04
N GLY A 235 -15.11 -25.39 -14.77
CA GLY A 235 -15.50 -26.66 -15.39
C GLY A 235 -14.87 -27.84 -14.69
N ILE A 236 -15.63 -28.93 -14.59
CA ILE A 236 -15.15 -30.25 -14.19
C ILE A 236 -15.24 -31.19 -15.38
N ILE A 237 -14.12 -31.74 -15.80
CA ILE A 237 -14.02 -32.72 -16.89
C ILE A 237 -13.50 -34.05 -16.33
N LYS A 238 -14.01 -35.17 -16.89
CA LYS A 238 -13.68 -36.51 -16.45
C LYS A 238 -13.33 -37.40 -17.66
N TRP A 239 -12.25 -38.14 -17.52
CA TRP A 239 -11.87 -39.19 -18.46
C TRP A 239 -11.45 -40.46 -17.69
N LYS A 240 -12.18 -41.56 -17.91
CA LYS A 240 -12.00 -42.78 -17.12
C LYS A 240 -12.11 -42.48 -15.61
N ASN A 241 -11.08 -42.80 -14.84
CA ASN A 241 -11.02 -42.56 -13.39
C ASN A 241 -10.29 -41.25 -13.02
N LYS A 242 -9.97 -40.39 -14.01
CA LYS A 242 -9.28 -39.12 -13.80
C LYS A 242 -10.25 -37.97 -13.95
N SER A 243 -10.18 -37.01 -13.03
CA SER A 243 -10.93 -35.76 -13.09
C SER A 243 -9.97 -34.58 -13.11
N LYS A 244 -10.34 -33.51 -13.82
CA LYS A 244 -9.61 -32.24 -13.81
C LYS A 244 -10.58 -31.09 -13.64
N ASN A 245 -10.15 -30.10 -12.85
CA ASN A 245 -10.82 -28.83 -12.73
C ASN A 245 -10.19 -27.86 -13.74
N VAL A 246 -11.03 -27.15 -14.46
CA VAL A 246 -10.61 -26.19 -15.48
C VAL A 246 -11.23 -24.84 -15.14
N ARG A 247 -10.42 -23.81 -15.22
CA ARG A 247 -10.84 -22.43 -15.04
C ARG A 247 -10.71 -21.68 -16.37
N ILE A 248 -11.75 -20.95 -16.77
CA ILE A 248 -11.75 -20.09 -17.95
C ILE A 248 -12.04 -18.67 -17.49
N ASP A 249 -11.19 -17.74 -17.87
CA ASP A 249 -11.36 -16.32 -17.58
C ASP A 249 -12.41 -15.72 -18.51
N GLY A 250 -13.48 -15.15 -17.95
CA GLY A 250 -14.59 -14.57 -18.70
C GLY A 250 -14.23 -13.27 -19.44
N THR A 251 -13.12 -12.61 -19.06
CA THR A 251 -12.68 -11.38 -19.72
C THR A 251 -11.71 -11.66 -20.88
N THR A 252 -10.87 -12.67 -20.77
CA THR A 252 -9.81 -12.98 -21.74
C THR A 252 -10.05 -14.27 -22.53
N GLY A 253 -10.93 -15.15 -22.06
CA GLY A 253 -11.09 -16.50 -22.61
C GLY A 253 -9.92 -17.44 -22.30
N SER A 254 -8.94 -17.02 -21.48
CA SER A 254 -7.82 -17.88 -21.13
C SER A 254 -8.24 -19.06 -20.28
N MET A 255 -7.69 -20.25 -20.57
CA MET A 255 -8.02 -21.50 -19.91
C MET A 255 -6.81 -22.02 -19.11
N THR A 256 -7.07 -22.41 -17.86
CA THR A 256 -6.06 -22.95 -16.94
C THR A 256 -6.58 -24.24 -16.29
N ILE A 257 -5.72 -25.25 -16.13
CA ILE A 257 -6.00 -26.44 -15.32
C ILE A 257 -5.60 -26.13 -13.88
N LEU A 258 -6.47 -26.49 -12.94
CA LEU A 258 -6.25 -26.31 -11.49
C LEU A 258 -5.75 -27.60 -10.85
#